data_4ac33e73df7f295e505597a068872986
#
_entry.id   4ac33e73df7f295e505597a068872986
#
_cell.length_a   1.000
_cell.length_b   1.000
_cell.length_c   1.000
_cell.angle_alpha   90.00
_cell.angle_beta   90.00
_cell.angle_gamma   90.00
#
_symmetry.space_group_name_H-M   'P 1'
#
loop_
_entity.id
_entity.type
_entity.pdbx_description
1 polymer ?
#
loop_
_entity_poly.entity_id
_entity_poly.type
_entity_poly.pdbx_seq_one_letter_code
_entity_poly.pdbx_strand_id
1 'polypeptide(L)'
;MKAFIKLVSLFFLLCTLSYASEQLEYKIYRAGEDGFSFASVLIMGKKDAVLIDTHFTKKDAKKVVEQILKSKKELKAIYISHGDPDFYFGLPVIAQAFPNAKIYATKPTIEHIVATYQNKLETWRLKLGKNAPDFVILPELLKGDTIKLEDKELKIVGLDSNAPEKSYVWVPSIKAIFGGINVVDKQHVWMADNPTKEDRLRWLDILNNMDKLDAKIVIPSHSASGSKNDKSAIEFTKNYITSFNNAVLKSKDSKELIEIMEKEYPSFDKDSFDLRLGAKVAKGEMKW
;
A
#
# COMPACT_ATOMS: atom_id res chain seq x y z
N MET A 1 -10.42 -69.21 -47.55
CA MET A 1 -9.70 -67.93 -47.67
C MET A 1 -10.26 -67.01 -46.59
N LYS A 2 -9.56 -66.84 -45.48
CA LYS A 2 -9.95 -65.99 -44.35
C LYS A 2 -9.17 -64.68 -44.45
N ALA A 3 -9.88 -63.59 -44.71
CA ALA A 3 -9.28 -62.27 -44.75
C ALA A 3 -9.09 -61.73 -43.31
N PHE A 4 -7.83 -61.44 -42.94
CA PHE A 4 -7.50 -60.80 -41.69
C PHE A 4 -7.60 -59.25 -41.85
N ILE A 5 -8.57 -58.66 -41.18
CA ILE A 5 -8.69 -57.20 -41.09
C ILE A 5 -7.82 -56.77 -39.90
N LYS A 6 -6.71 -56.06 -40.18
CA LYS A 6 -5.90 -55.43 -39.16
C LYS A 6 -6.50 -54.07 -38.80
N LEU A 7 -7.07 -53.98 -37.58
CA LEU A 7 -7.55 -52.73 -36.98
C LEU A 7 -6.33 -51.96 -36.43
N VAL A 8 -5.95 -50.89 -37.11
CA VAL A 8 -4.90 -49.95 -36.60
C VAL A 8 -5.60 -48.95 -35.70
N SER A 9 -5.47 -49.12 -34.38
CA SER A 9 -5.89 -48.13 -33.37
C SER A 9 -4.90 -46.99 -33.31
N LEU A 10 -5.27 -45.85 -33.88
CA LEU A 10 -4.50 -44.61 -33.79
C LEU A 10 -4.78 -43.96 -32.42
N PHE A 11 -3.86 -44.13 -31.46
CA PHE A 11 -3.92 -43.49 -30.16
C PHE A 11 -3.48 -42.02 -30.35
N PHE A 12 -4.43 -41.11 -30.44
CA PHE A 12 -4.16 -39.67 -30.32
C PHE A 12 -3.81 -39.36 -28.86
N LEU A 13 -2.52 -39.26 -28.58
CA LEU A 13 -2.00 -38.75 -27.30
C LEU A 13 -2.23 -37.23 -27.30
N LEU A 14 -3.37 -36.77 -26.79
CA LEU A 14 -3.60 -35.38 -26.46
C LEU A 14 -2.67 -35.02 -25.31
N CYS A 15 -1.44 -34.53 -25.64
CA CYS A 15 -0.61 -33.78 -24.69
C CYS A 15 -1.33 -32.47 -24.39
N THR A 16 -2.19 -32.48 -23.37
CA THR A 16 -2.60 -31.23 -22.71
C THR A 16 -1.35 -30.64 -22.07
N LEU A 17 -0.68 -29.74 -22.79
CA LEU A 17 0.27 -28.84 -22.19
C LEU A 17 -0.47 -28.01 -21.14
N SER A 18 -0.47 -28.50 -19.91
CA SER A 18 -0.83 -27.69 -18.74
C SER A 18 0.21 -26.58 -18.68
N TYR A 19 -0.08 -25.44 -19.30
CA TYR A 19 0.64 -24.21 -19.00
C TYR A 19 0.32 -23.93 -17.53
N ALA A 20 1.21 -24.37 -16.64
CA ALA A 20 1.21 -23.84 -15.28
C ALA A 20 1.39 -22.34 -15.44
N SER A 21 0.33 -21.57 -15.21
CA SER A 21 0.37 -20.12 -15.22
C SER A 21 1.45 -19.70 -14.19
N GLU A 22 2.52 -19.06 -14.68
CA GLU A 22 3.59 -18.61 -13.79
C GLU A 22 2.97 -17.71 -12.72
N GLN A 23 3.30 -18.00 -11.47
CA GLN A 23 2.81 -17.25 -10.34
C GLN A 23 3.50 -15.88 -10.32
N LEU A 24 2.74 -14.81 -10.00
CA LEU A 24 3.35 -13.49 -9.80
C LEU A 24 4.33 -13.53 -8.63
N GLU A 25 5.47 -12.89 -8.83
CA GLU A 25 6.44 -12.60 -7.78
C GLU A 25 6.29 -11.16 -7.28
N TYR A 26 6.79 -10.87 -6.10
CA TYR A 26 6.84 -9.49 -5.61
C TYR A 26 8.14 -9.20 -4.86
N LYS A 27 8.53 -7.94 -4.85
CA LYS A 27 9.65 -7.42 -4.06
C LYS A 27 9.20 -6.18 -3.30
N ILE A 28 9.56 -6.12 -2.03
CA ILE A 28 9.28 -4.97 -1.17
C ILE A 28 10.56 -4.12 -1.09
N TYR A 29 10.41 -2.82 -1.22
CA TYR A 29 11.39 -1.88 -0.70
C TYR A 29 10.75 -1.15 0.48
N ARG A 30 11.40 -1.17 1.64
CA ARG A 30 10.96 -0.46 2.83
C ARG A 30 12.00 0.58 3.21
N ALA A 31 11.56 1.83 3.32
CA ALA A 31 12.40 2.93 3.77
C ALA A 31 12.78 2.77 5.25
N GLY A 32 13.80 3.48 5.68
CA GLY A 32 14.08 3.66 7.10
C GLY A 32 13.09 4.62 7.77
N GLU A 33 13.37 4.96 9.03
CA GLU A 33 12.54 5.89 9.81
C GLU A 33 12.44 7.28 9.17
N ASP A 34 13.50 7.75 8.48
CA ASP A 34 13.54 8.99 7.71
C ASP A 34 12.55 9.02 6.53
N GLY A 35 12.07 7.87 6.11
CA GLY A 35 11.00 7.67 5.13
C GLY A 35 9.75 7.01 5.74
N PHE A 36 9.49 7.21 7.02
CA PHE A 36 8.33 6.69 7.77
C PHE A 36 8.19 5.18 7.78
N SER A 37 9.28 4.42 7.58
CA SER A 37 9.23 2.96 7.42
C SER A 37 8.22 2.51 6.35
N PHE A 38 8.00 3.35 5.34
CA PHE A 38 7.05 3.15 4.27
C PHE A 38 7.49 2.04 3.30
N ALA A 39 6.55 1.31 2.74
CA ALA A 39 6.80 0.23 1.80
C ALA A 39 6.20 0.50 0.42
N SER A 40 7.01 0.38 -0.63
CA SER A 40 6.54 0.14 -1.99
C SER A 40 6.68 -1.32 -2.39
N VAL A 41 5.87 -1.78 -3.35
CA VAL A 41 5.86 -3.17 -3.80
C VAL A 41 5.98 -3.23 -5.32
N LEU A 42 7.02 -3.90 -5.80
CA LEU A 42 7.17 -4.24 -7.21
C LEU A 42 6.56 -5.63 -7.44
N ILE A 43 5.47 -5.69 -8.20
CA ILE A 43 4.79 -6.93 -8.58
C ILE A 43 5.27 -7.31 -9.98
N MET A 44 5.71 -8.55 -10.15
CA MET A 44 6.40 -9.02 -11.35
C MET A 44 5.71 -10.24 -11.93
N GLY A 45 5.42 -10.17 -13.23
CA GLY A 45 5.08 -11.30 -14.07
C GLY A 45 6.33 -11.91 -14.75
N LYS A 46 6.12 -12.61 -15.83
CA LYS A 46 7.20 -13.23 -16.61
C LYS A 46 8.11 -12.19 -17.28
N LYS A 47 7.53 -11.13 -17.85
CA LYS A 47 8.23 -10.07 -18.60
C LYS A 47 8.00 -8.70 -17.99
N ASP A 48 6.81 -8.44 -17.54
CA ASP A 48 6.30 -7.15 -17.14
C ASP A 48 6.25 -6.98 -15.61
N ALA A 49 6.22 -5.74 -15.15
CA ALA A 49 6.05 -5.40 -13.75
C ALA A 49 5.10 -4.21 -13.56
N VAL A 50 4.49 -4.15 -12.38
CA VAL A 50 3.73 -3.00 -11.86
C VAL A 50 4.33 -2.60 -10.52
N LEU A 51 4.57 -1.32 -10.34
CA LEU A 51 5.00 -0.75 -9.06
C LEU A 51 3.79 -0.18 -8.31
N ILE A 52 3.68 -0.51 -7.04
CA ILE A 52 2.73 0.11 -6.12
C ILE A 52 3.50 1.07 -5.23
N ASP A 53 3.17 2.37 -5.34
CA ASP A 53 3.73 3.50 -4.60
C ASP A 53 5.25 3.76 -4.79
N THR A 54 5.72 4.97 -4.46
CA THR A 54 7.02 5.45 -4.96
C THR A 54 7.97 6.03 -3.91
N HIS A 55 7.57 6.08 -2.65
CA HIS A 55 8.31 6.65 -1.52
C HIS A 55 8.34 8.17 -1.39
N PHE A 56 8.72 8.59 -0.19
CA PHE A 56 8.75 9.96 0.28
C PHE A 56 9.98 10.74 -0.20
N THR A 57 11.13 10.09 -0.30
CA THR A 57 12.41 10.75 -0.59
C THR A 57 12.96 10.39 -1.96
N LYS A 58 13.69 11.32 -2.58
CA LYS A 58 14.47 11.00 -3.81
C LYS A 58 15.49 9.87 -3.57
N LYS A 59 16.04 9.77 -2.37
CA LYS A 59 16.98 8.71 -1.98
C LYS A 59 16.33 7.34 -2.07
N ASP A 60 15.13 7.19 -1.49
CA ASP A 60 14.42 5.91 -1.47
C ASP A 60 13.87 5.57 -2.85
N ALA A 61 13.33 6.55 -3.58
CA ALA A 61 12.89 6.35 -4.97
C ALA A 61 14.01 5.84 -5.88
N LYS A 62 15.27 6.31 -5.70
CA LYS A 62 16.44 5.77 -6.42
C LYS A 62 16.70 4.30 -6.09
N LYS A 63 16.49 3.88 -4.83
CA LYS A 63 16.60 2.47 -4.43
C LYS A 63 15.54 1.60 -5.10
N VAL A 64 14.32 2.13 -5.24
CA VAL A 64 13.26 1.46 -6.00
C VAL A 64 13.63 1.34 -7.47
N VAL A 65 14.18 2.39 -8.10
CA VAL A 65 14.71 2.31 -9.48
C VAL A 65 15.75 1.21 -9.61
N GLU A 66 16.73 1.14 -8.71
CA GLU A 66 17.74 0.07 -8.69
C GLU A 66 17.09 -1.33 -8.59
N GLN A 67 16.05 -1.48 -7.77
CA GLN A 67 15.34 -2.75 -7.61
C GLN A 67 14.60 -3.15 -8.88
N ILE A 68 13.94 -2.19 -9.55
CA ILE A 68 13.24 -2.44 -10.82
C ILE A 68 14.26 -2.86 -11.90
N LEU A 69 15.37 -2.13 -12.05
CA LEU A 69 16.43 -2.47 -13.02
C LEU A 69 17.01 -3.87 -12.77
N LYS A 70 17.27 -4.22 -11.50
CA LYS A 70 17.75 -5.56 -11.12
C LYS A 70 16.75 -6.68 -11.40
N SER A 71 15.46 -6.38 -11.48
CA SER A 71 14.45 -7.38 -11.83
C SER A 71 14.50 -7.80 -13.28
N LYS A 72 15.06 -6.97 -14.16
CA LYS A 72 15.07 -7.14 -15.62
C LYS A 72 13.66 -7.24 -16.23
N LYS A 73 12.65 -6.75 -15.53
CA LYS A 73 11.27 -6.68 -16.01
C LYS A 73 10.98 -5.32 -16.62
N GLU A 74 10.05 -5.27 -17.56
CA GLU A 74 9.56 -4.01 -18.13
C GLU A 74 8.52 -3.40 -17.20
N LEU A 75 8.77 -2.21 -16.64
CA LEU A 75 7.79 -1.51 -15.81
C LEU A 75 6.67 -0.96 -16.70
N LYS A 76 5.49 -1.55 -16.65
CA LYS A 76 4.32 -1.14 -17.45
C LYS A 76 3.50 -0.05 -16.78
N ALA A 77 3.35 -0.14 -15.46
CA ALA A 77 2.55 0.81 -14.71
C ALA A 77 3.13 1.09 -13.33
N ILE A 78 2.82 2.28 -12.83
CA ILE A 78 2.99 2.72 -11.46
C ILE A 78 1.59 3.06 -10.96
N TYR A 79 1.18 2.48 -9.85
CA TYR A 79 -0.09 2.79 -9.22
C TYR A 79 0.15 3.51 -7.90
N ILE A 80 -0.43 4.70 -7.75
CA ILE A 80 -0.40 5.49 -6.52
C ILE A 80 -1.67 5.17 -5.75
N SER A 81 -1.50 4.50 -4.62
CA SER A 81 -2.61 3.94 -3.87
C SER A 81 -3.23 4.91 -2.85
N HIS A 82 -2.52 5.99 -2.47
CA HIS A 82 -3.00 6.99 -1.53
C HIS A 82 -2.45 8.39 -1.86
N GLY A 83 -3.11 9.44 -1.33
CA GLY A 83 -2.77 10.83 -1.61
C GLY A 83 -1.76 11.48 -0.67
N ASP A 84 -1.09 10.73 0.20
CA ASP A 84 -0.03 11.27 1.07
C ASP A 84 1.34 11.26 0.40
N PRO A 85 2.23 12.18 0.80
CA PRO A 85 3.50 12.42 0.12
C PRO A 85 4.42 11.20 -0.01
N ASP A 86 4.41 10.33 0.96
CA ASP A 86 5.21 9.10 0.99
C ASP A 86 4.77 8.07 -0.07
N PHE A 87 3.55 8.19 -0.59
CA PHE A 87 3.08 7.35 -1.69
C PHE A 87 3.55 7.85 -3.07
N TYR A 88 3.72 9.18 -3.27
CA TYR A 88 3.91 9.74 -4.62
C TYR A 88 5.09 10.70 -4.81
N PHE A 89 5.75 11.20 -3.77
CA PHE A 89 6.87 12.16 -3.93
C PHE A 89 8.05 11.59 -4.72
N GLY A 90 8.22 10.28 -4.73
CA GLY A 90 9.24 9.60 -5.53
C GLY A 90 8.94 9.50 -7.02
N LEU A 91 7.71 9.83 -7.48
CA LEU A 91 7.30 9.71 -8.88
C LEU A 91 8.25 10.36 -9.88
N PRO A 92 8.75 11.61 -9.69
CA PRO A 92 9.64 12.23 -10.65
C PRO A 92 10.92 11.42 -10.93
N VAL A 93 11.48 10.79 -9.89
CA VAL A 93 12.69 9.96 -10.02
C VAL A 93 12.40 8.69 -10.81
N ILE A 94 11.27 8.03 -10.50
CA ILE A 94 10.91 6.76 -11.16
C ILE A 94 10.44 7.00 -12.59
N ALA A 95 9.63 8.03 -12.84
CA ALA A 95 9.17 8.37 -14.18
C ALA A 95 10.31 8.78 -15.10
N GLN A 96 11.34 9.45 -14.59
CA GLN A 96 12.55 9.77 -15.36
C GLN A 96 13.29 8.50 -15.78
N ALA A 97 13.38 7.49 -14.93
CA ALA A 97 14.06 6.22 -15.23
C ALA A 97 13.20 5.30 -16.13
N PHE A 98 11.88 5.41 -16.06
CA PHE A 98 10.91 4.57 -16.79
C PHE A 98 9.84 5.41 -17.50
N PRO A 99 10.21 6.18 -18.54
CA PRO A 99 9.31 7.17 -19.15
C PRO A 99 8.11 6.55 -19.90
N ASN A 100 8.14 5.27 -20.18
CA ASN A 100 7.06 4.55 -20.85
C ASN A 100 6.04 3.94 -19.86
N ALA A 101 6.33 3.92 -18.56
CA ALA A 101 5.43 3.40 -17.55
C ALA A 101 4.23 4.35 -17.38
N LYS A 102 3.02 3.79 -17.39
CA LYS A 102 1.80 4.56 -17.12
C LYS A 102 1.66 4.80 -15.63
N ILE A 103 1.24 6.00 -15.25
CA ILE A 103 1.09 6.39 -13.84
C ILE A 103 -0.40 6.54 -13.55
N TYR A 104 -0.95 5.69 -12.68
CA TYR A 104 -2.37 5.65 -12.38
C TYR A 104 -2.65 5.88 -10.91
N ALA A 105 -3.81 6.48 -10.64
CA ALA A 105 -4.45 6.49 -9.32
C ALA A 105 -5.96 6.48 -9.47
N THR A 106 -6.68 6.27 -8.37
CA THR A 106 -8.13 6.41 -8.31
C THR A 106 -8.54 7.89 -8.26
N LYS A 107 -9.80 8.18 -8.58
CA LYS A 107 -10.33 9.55 -8.50
C LYS A 107 -10.16 10.16 -7.10
N PRO A 108 -10.54 9.50 -5.98
CA PRO A 108 -10.32 10.04 -4.64
C PRO A 108 -8.86 10.36 -4.34
N THR A 109 -7.93 9.49 -4.75
CA THR A 109 -6.49 9.70 -4.57
C THR A 109 -6.00 10.93 -5.34
N ILE A 110 -6.40 11.08 -6.61
CA ILE A 110 -6.02 12.24 -7.43
C ILE A 110 -6.58 13.53 -6.83
N GLU A 111 -7.85 13.54 -6.43
CA GLU A 111 -8.50 14.72 -5.82
C GLU A 111 -7.77 15.14 -4.54
N HIS A 112 -7.38 14.19 -3.68
CA HIS A 112 -6.60 14.46 -2.48
C HIS A 112 -5.22 15.06 -2.83
N ILE A 113 -4.50 14.45 -3.78
CA ILE A 113 -3.19 14.98 -4.22
C ILE A 113 -3.36 16.42 -4.73
N VAL A 114 -4.31 16.66 -5.64
CA VAL A 114 -4.54 18.00 -6.24
C VAL A 114 -4.87 19.03 -5.17
N ALA A 115 -5.67 18.67 -4.18
CA ALA A 115 -6.06 19.59 -3.11
C ALA A 115 -4.92 19.94 -2.15
N THR A 116 -3.90 19.07 -2.00
CA THR A 116 -2.94 19.19 -0.89
C THR A 116 -1.48 19.30 -1.31
N TYR A 117 -1.11 18.93 -2.55
CA TYR A 117 0.30 18.74 -2.93
C TYR A 117 1.17 19.98 -2.77
N GLN A 118 0.64 21.20 -3.01
CA GLN A 118 1.40 22.44 -2.89
C GLN A 118 1.84 22.66 -1.44
N ASN A 119 0.89 22.63 -0.51
CA ASN A 119 1.18 22.82 0.91
C ASN A 119 2.09 21.71 1.46
N LYS A 120 1.84 20.45 1.04
CA LYS A 120 2.68 19.32 1.44
C LYS A 120 4.10 19.46 0.89
N LEU A 121 4.27 19.87 -0.36
CA LEU A 121 5.59 20.08 -0.97
C LEU A 121 6.36 21.22 -0.26
N GLU A 122 5.73 22.35 0.03
CA GLU A 122 6.33 23.47 0.76
C GLU A 122 6.76 23.03 2.17
N THR A 123 5.87 22.39 2.91
CA THR A 123 6.13 21.92 4.27
C THR A 123 7.31 20.94 4.33
N TRP A 124 7.29 19.93 3.45
CA TRP A 124 8.27 18.85 3.49
C TRP A 124 9.59 19.20 2.82
N ARG A 125 9.61 20.14 1.88
CA ARG A 125 10.86 20.59 1.21
C ARG A 125 11.89 21.08 2.22
N LEU A 126 11.47 21.82 3.23
CA LEU A 126 12.36 22.33 4.29
C LEU A 126 12.99 21.18 5.09
N LYS A 127 12.23 20.14 5.40
CA LYS A 127 12.69 18.98 6.19
C LYS A 127 13.54 18.02 5.36
N LEU A 128 13.15 17.77 4.11
CA LEU A 128 13.82 16.82 3.22
C LEU A 128 15.07 17.39 2.54
N GLY A 129 15.19 18.71 2.41
CA GLY A 129 16.31 19.36 1.73
C GLY A 129 16.50 18.80 0.32
N LYS A 130 17.70 18.33 -0.01
CA LYS A 130 18.04 17.76 -1.32
C LYS A 130 17.28 16.47 -1.67
N ASN A 131 16.65 15.84 -0.70
CA ASN A 131 15.84 14.62 -0.91
C ASN A 131 14.37 14.93 -1.22
N ALA A 132 13.92 16.19 -1.13
CA ALA A 132 12.60 16.60 -1.57
C ALA A 132 12.46 16.48 -3.09
N PRO A 133 11.28 16.16 -3.62
CA PRO A 133 11.05 16.24 -5.06
C PRO A 133 11.12 17.70 -5.54
N ASP A 134 11.57 17.89 -6.78
CA ASP A 134 11.62 19.23 -7.38
C ASP A 134 10.23 19.70 -7.81
N PHE A 135 9.38 18.75 -8.20
CA PHE A 135 7.99 18.94 -8.61
C PHE A 135 7.17 17.67 -8.34
N VAL A 136 5.88 17.75 -8.48
CA VAL A 136 4.94 16.63 -8.34
C VAL A 136 4.42 16.23 -9.72
N ILE A 137 4.34 14.93 -9.99
CA ILE A 137 3.64 14.36 -11.14
C ILE A 137 2.25 13.93 -10.68
N LEU A 138 1.21 14.40 -11.38
CA LEU A 138 -0.16 13.96 -11.12
C LEU A 138 -0.43 12.66 -11.89
N PRO A 139 -0.95 11.62 -11.23
CA PRO A 139 -1.35 10.38 -11.89
C PRO A 139 -2.51 10.59 -12.87
N GLU A 140 -2.59 9.75 -13.91
CA GLU A 140 -3.77 9.61 -14.75
C GLU A 140 -4.87 8.84 -13.99
N LEU A 141 -6.13 9.13 -14.31
CA LEU A 141 -7.26 8.40 -13.75
C LEU A 141 -7.26 6.94 -14.23
N LEU A 142 -7.19 6.01 -13.28
CA LEU A 142 -7.43 4.60 -13.57
C LEU A 142 -8.88 4.39 -14.03
N LYS A 143 -9.08 3.87 -15.23
CA LYS A 143 -10.41 3.52 -15.76
C LYS A 143 -10.83 2.16 -15.20
N GLY A 144 -11.90 2.16 -14.40
CA GLY A 144 -12.34 0.96 -13.68
C GLY A 144 -11.55 0.73 -12.39
N ASP A 145 -11.45 -0.53 -11.97
CA ASP A 145 -10.92 -0.97 -10.70
C ASP A 145 -9.79 -2.01 -10.83
N THR A 146 -9.26 -2.19 -12.04
CA THR A 146 -8.34 -3.30 -12.32
C THR A 146 -7.15 -2.85 -13.16
N ILE A 147 -5.94 -3.22 -12.72
CA ILE A 147 -4.70 -3.12 -13.49
C ILE A 147 -4.33 -4.54 -13.95
N LYS A 148 -4.13 -4.71 -15.25
CA LYS A 148 -3.67 -5.99 -15.81
C LYS A 148 -2.15 -6.07 -15.79
N LEU A 149 -1.63 -7.19 -15.29
CA LEU A 149 -0.24 -7.58 -15.39
C LEU A 149 -0.18 -8.93 -16.11
N GLU A 150 0.14 -8.90 -17.40
CA GLU A 150 0.05 -10.04 -18.30
C GLU A 150 -1.37 -10.65 -18.30
N ASP A 151 -1.54 -11.91 -17.88
CA ASP A 151 -2.83 -12.60 -17.76
C ASP A 151 -3.45 -12.49 -16.34
N LYS A 152 -2.83 -11.74 -15.45
CA LYS A 152 -3.29 -11.57 -14.06
C LYS A 152 -3.89 -10.19 -13.81
N GLU A 153 -4.71 -10.12 -12.77
CA GLU A 153 -5.40 -8.91 -12.35
C GLU A 153 -4.93 -8.44 -10.97
N LEU A 154 -4.66 -7.14 -10.88
CA LEU A 154 -4.49 -6.40 -9.65
C LEU A 154 -5.77 -5.57 -9.46
N LYS A 155 -6.60 -5.93 -8.49
CA LYS A 155 -7.91 -5.30 -8.24
C LYS A 155 -7.80 -4.20 -7.21
N ILE A 156 -8.36 -3.04 -7.50
CA ILE A 156 -8.48 -1.94 -6.54
C ILE A 156 -9.81 -2.13 -5.81
N VAL A 157 -9.73 -2.44 -4.53
CA VAL A 157 -10.89 -2.77 -3.69
C VAL A 157 -11.20 -1.62 -2.74
N GLY A 158 -12.48 -1.41 -2.44
CA GLY A 158 -12.95 -0.40 -1.50
C GLY A 158 -13.45 0.91 -2.15
N LEU A 159 -13.50 0.99 -3.48
CA LEU A 159 -13.95 2.19 -4.19
C LEU A 159 -15.44 2.50 -4.01
N ASP A 160 -16.24 1.50 -3.69
CA ASP A 160 -17.69 1.56 -3.42
C ASP A 160 -18.01 1.65 -1.91
N SER A 161 -16.99 1.77 -1.07
CA SER A 161 -17.15 1.89 0.38
C SER A 161 -17.49 3.31 0.82
N ASN A 162 -17.78 3.48 2.12
CA ASN A 162 -17.98 4.79 2.76
C ASN A 162 -16.66 5.58 2.96
N ALA A 163 -15.52 5.02 2.52
CA ALA A 163 -14.20 5.62 2.58
C ALA A 163 -13.38 5.21 1.34
N PRO A 164 -13.77 5.66 0.12
CA PRO A 164 -13.12 5.25 -1.13
C PRO A 164 -11.66 5.69 -1.24
N GLU A 165 -11.24 6.72 -0.50
CA GLU A 165 -9.86 7.15 -0.34
C GLU A 165 -8.97 6.11 0.37
N LYS A 166 -9.60 5.17 1.08
CA LYS A 166 -8.95 4.04 1.77
C LYS A 166 -8.95 2.75 0.93
N SER A 167 -9.02 2.87 -0.40
CA SER A 167 -8.88 1.71 -1.29
C SER A 167 -7.50 1.05 -1.19
N TYR A 168 -7.41 -0.20 -1.60
CA TYR A 168 -6.19 -1.01 -1.58
C TYR A 168 -6.13 -1.96 -2.76
N VAL A 169 -4.95 -2.55 -3.00
CA VAL A 169 -4.72 -3.48 -4.12
C VAL A 169 -4.87 -4.92 -3.62
N TRP A 170 -5.78 -5.67 -4.18
CA TRP A 170 -5.94 -7.11 -4.01
C TRP A 170 -5.44 -7.86 -5.24
N VAL A 171 -4.54 -8.82 -5.04
CA VAL A 171 -3.99 -9.69 -6.10
C VAL A 171 -4.45 -11.12 -5.87
N PRO A 172 -5.59 -11.55 -6.46
CA PRO A 172 -6.21 -12.86 -6.18
C PRO A 172 -5.28 -14.04 -6.47
N SER A 173 -4.49 -13.96 -7.54
CA SER A 173 -3.62 -15.05 -8.01
C SER A 173 -2.56 -15.48 -6.99
N ILE A 174 -2.16 -14.59 -6.09
CA ILE A 174 -1.19 -14.85 -5.02
C ILE A 174 -1.75 -14.59 -3.62
N LYS A 175 -3.07 -14.33 -3.52
CA LYS A 175 -3.76 -13.98 -2.26
C LYS A 175 -3.05 -12.88 -1.48
N ALA A 176 -2.70 -11.78 -2.15
CA ALA A 176 -1.92 -10.70 -1.58
C ALA A 176 -2.66 -9.36 -1.53
N ILE A 177 -2.48 -8.61 -0.44
CA ILE A 177 -2.93 -7.23 -0.28
C ILE A 177 -1.70 -6.33 -0.24
N PHE A 178 -1.72 -5.27 -1.07
CA PHE A 178 -0.67 -4.26 -1.19
C PHE A 178 -1.27 -2.86 -1.24
N GLY A 179 -0.48 -1.85 -0.89
CA GLY A 179 -0.85 -0.45 -1.03
C GLY A 179 -2.05 -0.02 -0.17
N GLY A 180 -2.39 1.26 -0.27
CA GLY A 180 -3.35 1.92 0.62
C GLY A 180 -2.78 2.18 2.00
N ILE A 181 -3.38 3.13 2.72
CA ILE A 181 -2.92 3.56 4.07
C ILE A 181 -3.45 2.66 5.20
N ASN A 182 -4.20 1.61 4.86
CA ASN A 182 -5.06 0.92 5.84
C ASN A 182 -4.31 0.06 6.84
N VAL A 183 -3.16 -0.51 6.47
CA VAL A 183 -2.46 -1.50 7.30
C VAL A 183 -1.13 -0.95 7.77
N VAL A 184 -0.97 -0.89 9.08
CA VAL A 184 0.27 -0.52 9.79
C VAL A 184 0.65 -1.68 10.70
N ASP A 185 1.93 -1.88 10.97
CA ASP A 185 2.37 -2.95 11.88
C ASP A 185 3.54 -2.51 12.77
N LYS A 186 3.49 -2.91 14.04
CA LYS A 186 4.59 -2.75 15.04
C LYS A 186 5.08 -1.33 15.27
N GLN A 187 4.24 -0.33 15.05
CA GLN A 187 4.50 1.07 15.39
C GLN A 187 3.20 1.79 15.72
N HIS A 188 3.30 3.02 16.26
CA HIS A 188 2.12 3.85 16.43
C HIS A 188 1.48 4.18 15.08
N VAL A 189 0.14 4.15 15.06
CA VAL A 189 -0.64 4.34 13.84
C VAL A 189 -0.99 5.82 13.69
N TRP A 190 -0.85 6.34 12.48
CA TRP A 190 -1.23 7.71 12.15
C TRP A 190 -2.75 7.93 12.25
N MET A 191 -3.18 8.63 13.29
CA MET A 191 -4.60 8.89 13.58
C MET A 191 -5.08 10.30 13.19
N ALA A 192 -4.17 11.19 12.78
CA ALA A 192 -4.51 12.59 12.54
C ALA A 192 -5.56 12.79 11.43
N ASP A 193 -5.51 11.95 10.38
CA ASP A 193 -6.50 12.00 9.28
C ASP A 193 -7.84 11.32 9.63
N ASN A 194 -7.97 10.78 10.84
CA ASN A 194 -9.17 10.12 11.34
C ASN A 194 -9.62 10.72 12.67
N PRO A 195 -9.95 12.04 12.70
CA PRO A 195 -10.17 12.80 13.92
C PRO A 195 -11.37 12.32 14.72
N THR A 196 -12.44 11.89 14.05
CA THR A 196 -13.67 11.48 14.70
C THR A 196 -13.74 9.98 14.98
N LYS A 197 -14.63 9.58 15.87
CA LYS A 197 -14.92 8.17 16.11
C LYS A 197 -15.48 7.51 14.85
N GLU A 198 -16.31 8.22 14.11
CA GLU A 198 -16.94 7.77 12.88
C GLU A 198 -15.89 7.48 11.79
N ASP A 199 -14.87 8.32 11.64
CA ASP A 199 -13.75 8.07 10.71
C ASP A 199 -13.02 6.78 11.05
N ARG A 200 -12.71 6.59 12.32
CA ARG A 200 -12.04 5.39 12.81
C ARG A 200 -12.90 4.12 12.71
N LEU A 201 -14.21 4.24 12.84
CA LEU A 201 -15.15 3.12 12.61
C LEU A 201 -15.19 2.76 11.11
N ARG A 202 -15.24 3.74 10.20
CA ARG A 202 -15.13 3.47 8.74
C ARG A 202 -13.84 2.76 8.41
N TRP A 203 -12.73 3.13 9.03
CA TRP A 203 -11.46 2.42 8.84
C TRP A 203 -11.52 0.97 9.33
N LEU A 204 -12.10 0.71 10.49
CA LEU A 204 -12.33 -0.65 10.99
C LEU A 204 -13.17 -1.49 10.03
N ASP A 205 -14.17 -0.91 9.37
CA ASP A 205 -14.99 -1.61 8.36
C ASP A 205 -14.17 -2.00 7.14
N ILE A 206 -13.26 -1.15 6.67
CA ILE A 206 -12.32 -1.51 5.59
C ILE A 206 -11.44 -2.68 6.01
N LEU A 207 -10.85 -2.64 7.20
CA LEU A 207 -10.00 -3.72 7.72
C LEU A 207 -10.78 -5.04 7.88
N ASN A 208 -12.04 -4.98 8.30
CA ASN A 208 -12.93 -6.15 8.36
C ASN A 208 -13.22 -6.72 6.97
N ASN A 209 -13.33 -5.88 5.94
CA ASN A 209 -13.49 -6.35 4.56
C ASN A 209 -12.21 -6.96 4.00
N MET A 210 -11.04 -6.44 4.36
CA MET A 210 -9.75 -7.05 4.04
C MET A 210 -9.62 -8.47 4.64
N ASP A 211 -10.05 -8.67 5.88
CA ASP A 211 -10.04 -9.97 6.56
C ASP A 211 -10.82 -11.05 5.79
N LYS A 212 -11.93 -10.65 5.12
CA LYS A 212 -12.79 -11.58 4.35
C LYS A 212 -12.12 -12.12 3.08
N LEU A 213 -11.05 -11.48 2.58
CA LEU A 213 -10.35 -11.90 1.37
C LEU A 213 -9.45 -13.13 1.55
N ASP A 214 -9.28 -13.64 2.76
CA ASP A 214 -8.36 -14.74 3.11
C ASP A 214 -6.94 -14.53 2.54
N ALA A 215 -6.44 -13.29 2.68
CA ALA A 215 -5.11 -12.94 2.22
C ALA A 215 -4.04 -13.73 2.98
N LYS A 216 -3.05 -14.24 2.24
CA LYS A 216 -1.87 -14.89 2.80
C LYS A 216 -0.70 -13.93 2.97
N ILE A 217 -0.67 -12.92 2.11
CA ILE A 217 0.34 -11.88 2.07
C ILE A 217 -0.37 -10.55 2.30
N VAL A 218 0.07 -9.80 3.30
CA VAL A 218 -0.42 -8.44 3.57
C VAL A 218 0.81 -7.58 3.85
N ILE A 219 1.10 -6.64 2.97
CA ILE A 219 2.23 -5.75 3.15
C ILE A 219 1.73 -4.44 3.77
N PRO A 220 2.04 -4.17 5.04
CA PRO A 220 1.71 -2.89 5.66
C PRO A 220 2.37 -1.73 4.92
N SER A 221 1.64 -0.63 4.72
CA SER A 221 2.21 0.60 4.17
C SER A 221 3.33 1.14 5.06
N HIS A 222 3.12 1.08 6.35
CA HIS A 222 4.13 1.45 7.35
C HIS A 222 4.34 0.31 8.34
N SER A 223 5.58 -0.03 8.62
CA SER A 223 5.86 -0.95 9.71
C SER A 223 7.29 -0.83 10.21
N ALA A 224 7.47 -0.95 11.53
CA ALA A 224 8.78 -1.19 12.10
C ALA A 224 9.34 -2.56 11.67
N SER A 225 10.60 -2.81 11.95
CA SER A 225 11.27 -4.07 11.62
C SER A 225 10.58 -5.27 12.29
N GLY A 226 10.62 -6.42 11.60
CA GLY A 226 10.06 -7.69 12.10
C GLY A 226 8.57 -7.89 11.84
N SER A 227 7.94 -7.10 10.95
CA SER A 227 6.62 -7.43 10.41
C SER A 227 6.67 -8.77 9.66
N LYS A 228 5.65 -9.60 9.88
CA LYS A 228 5.55 -10.90 9.20
C LYS A 228 5.03 -10.80 7.78
N ASN A 229 4.51 -9.62 7.38
CA ASN A 229 3.88 -9.39 6.09
C ASN A 229 2.71 -10.36 5.80
N ASP A 230 1.94 -10.69 6.80
CA ASP A 230 0.75 -11.54 6.75
C ASP A 230 -0.47 -10.84 7.37
N LYS A 231 -1.59 -11.55 7.46
CA LYS A 231 -2.84 -10.99 8.00
C LYS A 231 -2.76 -10.52 9.46
N SER A 232 -1.72 -10.90 10.23
CA SER A 232 -1.55 -10.40 11.60
C SER A 232 -1.38 -8.88 11.65
N ALA A 233 -0.91 -8.26 10.57
CA ALA A 233 -0.83 -6.80 10.47
C ALA A 233 -2.22 -6.12 10.40
N ILE A 234 -3.21 -6.76 9.76
CA ILE A 234 -4.60 -6.28 9.76
C ILE A 234 -5.14 -6.33 11.19
N GLU A 235 -4.95 -7.46 11.88
CA GLU A 235 -5.38 -7.64 13.26
C GLU A 235 -4.73 -6.62 14.20
N PHE A 236 -3.41 -6.41 14.05
CA PHE A 236 -2.69 -5.38 14.80
C PHE A 236 -3.32 -4.00 14.62
N THR A 237 -3.57 -3.58 13.37
CA THR A 237 -4.14 -2.25 13.09
C THR A 237 -5.56 -2.11 13.68
N LYS A 238 -6.40 -3.14 13.57
CA LYS A 238 -7.75 -3.17 14.18
C LYS A 238 -7.68 -3.01 15.70
N ASN A 239 -6.79 -3.76 16.35
CA ASN A 239 -6.61 -3.70 17.79
C ASN A 239 -6.10 -2.32 18.21
N TYR A 240 -5.14 -1.76 17.50
CA TYR A 240 -4.63 -0.42 17.79
C TYR A 240 -5.71 0.65 17.67
N ILE A 241 -6.52 0.66 16.61
CA ILE A 241 -7.64 1.61 16.45
C ILE A 241 -8.65 1.46 17.58
N THR A 242 -8.93 0.23 18.00
CA THR A 242 -9.85 -0.06 19.11
C THR A 242 -9.31 0.47 20.44
N SER A 243 -8.03 0.21 20.72
CA SER A 243 -7.32 0.74 21.89
C SER A 243 -7.28 2.26 21.90
N PHE A 244 -6.99 2.88 20.77
CA PHE A 244 -6.98 4.32 20.63
C PHE A 244 -8.38 4.93 20.90
N ASN A 245 -9.45 4.34 20.35
CA ASN A 245 -10.83 4.76 20.64
C ASN A 245 -11.15 4.70 22.14
N ASN A 246 -10.73 3.62 22.80
CA ASN A 246 -10.92 3.48 24.25
C ASN A 246 -10.09 4.50 25.04
N ALA A 247 -8.88 4.79 24.61
CA ALA A 247 -8.02 5.79 25.21
C ALA A 247 -8.62 7.22 25.06
N VAL A 248 -9.17 7.55 23.88
CA VAL A 248 -9.89 8.83 23.65
C VAL A 248 -11.05 9.00 24.63
N LEU A 249 -11.82 7.94 24.88
CA LEU A 249 -12.96 7.99 25.80
C LEU A 249 -12.54 8.13 27.28
N LYS A 250 -11.41 7.54 27.67
CA LYS A 250 -10.94 7.50 29.06
C LYS A 250 -10.11 8.73 29.45
N SER A 251 -9.51 9.40 28.48
CA SER A 251 -8.62 10.54 28.71
C SER A 251 -9.38 11.87 28.72
N LYS A 252 -8.91 12.83 29.51
CA LYS A 252 -9.44 14.21 29.54
C LYS A 252 -8.81 15.09 28.44
N ASP A 253 -7.54 14.82 28.09
CA ASP A 253 -6.73 15.60 27.17
C ASP A 253 -5.78 14.69 26.35
N SER A 254 -5.03 15.26 25.40
CA SER A 254 -4.09 14.51 24.57
C SER A 254 -2.93 13.92 25.37
N LYS A 255 -2.51 14.57 26.45
CA LYS A 255 -1.41 14.10 27.31
C LYS A 255 -1.79 12.78 27.98
N GLU A 256 -2.95 12.72 28.61
CA GLU A 256 -3.43 11.51 29.25
C GLU A 256 -3.71 10.39 28.23
N LEU A 257 -4.19 10.75 27.01
CA LEU A 257 -4.34 9.78 25.92
C LEU A 257 -2.99 9.17 25.54
N ILE A 258 -1.95 9.98 25.35
CA ILE A 258 -0.60 9.52 25.02
C ILE A 258 -0.09 8.57 26.11
N GLU A 259 -0.21 8.95 27.38
CA GLU A 259 0.23 8.11 28.51
C GLU A 259 -0.47 6.74 28.53
N ILE A 260 -1.76 6.68 28.21
CA ILE A 260 -2.51 5.42 28.09
C ILE A 260 -1.95 4.56 26.94
N MET A 261 -1.74 5.16 25.76
CA MET A 261 -1.26 4.41 24.59
C MET A 261 0.20 3.95 24.75
N GLU A 262 1.08 4.78 25.33
CA GLU A 262 2.46 4.39 25.63
C GLU A 262 2.54 3.25 26.63
N LYS A 263 1.64 3.21 27.59
CA LYS A 263 1.54 2.10 28.57
C LYS A 263 1.05 0.82 27.91
N GLU A 264 0.13 0.90 26.96
CA GLU A 264 -0.41 -0.26 26.25
C GLU A 264 0.57 -0.80 25.20
N TYR A 265 1.37 0.08 24.59
CA TYR A 265 2.38 -0.25 23.58
C TYR A 265 3.81 0.17 24.02
N PRO A 266 4.35 -0.41 25.12
CA PRO A 266 5.58 0.07 25.75
C PRO A 266 6.86 -0.15 24.93
N SER A 267 6.79 -0.96 23.88
CA SER A 267 7.90 -1.24 22.96
C SER A 267 7.99 -0.28 21.79
N PHE A 268 7.00 0.62 21.64
CA PHE A 268 6.98 1.57 20.53
C PHE A 268 7.70 2.88 20.94
N ASP A 269 8.00 3.70 19.92
CA ASP A 269 8.66 4.99 20.15
C ASP A 269 7.78 5.89 21.04
N LYS A 270 8.31 6.28 22.20
CA LYS A 270 7.62 7.14 23.17
C LYS A 270 7.52 8.59 22.67
N ASP A 271 8.42 9.00 21.79
CA ASP A 271 8.40 10.34 21.18
C ASP A 271 7.72 10.36 19.81
N SER A 272 6.91 9.32 19.52
CA SER A 272 6.25 9.16 18.23
C SER A 272 5.46 10.40 17.83
N PHE A 273 5.84 10.97 16.70
CA PHE A 273 5.13 12.08 16.06
C PHE A 273 3.69 11.67 15.72
N ASP A 274 3.48 10.43 15.26
CA ASP A 274 2.19 9.89 14.85
C ASP A 274 1.21 9.84 16.02
N LEU A 275 1.66 9.31 17.17
CA LEU A 275 0.83 9.26 18.37
C LEU A 275 0.50 10.66 18.90
N ARG A 276 1.52 11.53 19.01
CA ARG A 276 1.36 12.86 19.59
C ARG A 276 0.41 13.74 18.78
N LEU A 277 0.56 13.74 17.46
CA LEU A 277 -0.32 14.52 16.59
C LEU A 277 -1.72 13.94 16.56
N GLY A 278 -1.85 12.63 16.37
CA GLY A 278 -3.13 11.95 16.38
C GLY A 278 -3.92 12.16 17.67
N ALA A 279 -3.24 12.16 18.84
CA ALA A 279 -3.87 12.43 20.13
C ALA A 279 -4.42 13.86 20.25
N LYS A 280 -3.64 14.87 19.84
CA LYS A 280 -4.08 16.28 19.86
C LYS A 280 -5.29 16.51 18.95
N VAL A 281 -5.25 15.93 17.75
CA VAL A 281 -6.34 16.06 16.78
C VAL A 281 -7.60 15.36 17.32
N ALA A 282 -7.48 14.14 17.84
CA ALA A 282 -8.62 13.38 18.39
C ALA A 282 -9.26 14.03 19.62
N LYS A 283 -8.48 14.82 20.37
CA LYS A 283 -8.96 15.59 21.54
C LYS A 283 -9.43 17.01 21.19
N GLY A 284 -9.38 17.40 19.89
CA GLY A 284 -9.77 18.74 19.45
C GLY A 284 -8.83 19.85 19.83
N GLU A 285 -7.62 19.54 20.29
CA GLU A 285 -6.58 20.51 20.70
C GLU A 285 -5.82 21.06 19.50
N MET A 286 -5.94 20.44 18.34
CA MET A 286 -5.32 20.83 17.09
C MET A 286 -6.22 20.48 15.90
N LYS A 287 -6.20 21.32 14.87
CA LYS A 287 -6.75 20.99 13.55
C LYS A 287 -5.63 20.51 12.65
N TRP A 288 -5.94 19.49 11.90
CA TRP A 288 -5.03 18.87 10.94
C TRP A 288 -5.58 18.97 9.51
#